data_a235976d73fb4308fa4ce2a0dd3d1448
#
_entry.id   a235976d73fb4308fa4ce2a0dd3d1448
#
_cell.length_a   1.000
_cell.length_b   1.000
_cell.length_c   1.000
_cell.angle_alpha   90.00
_cell.angle_beta   90.00
_cell.angle_gamma   90.00
#
_symmetry.space_group_name_H-M   'P 1'
#
loop_
_entity.id
_entity.type
_entity.pdbx_description
1 polymer ?
#
loop_
_entity_poly.entity_id
_entity_poly.type
_entity_poly.pdbx_seq_one_letter_code
_entity_poly.pdbx_strand_id
1 'polypeptide(L)'
;PWTVTTKTETNEKIGGGYDKTFPVLSVVDPELMLTVPKRLTAYQGFDALFHSTEGYLNCTAYVLSDLYALKAIELIGKSLAAAVADGGNLEARADVALANTLAGMVESTSGCTSEHSLAHAISAYHPQFEHGAALISVSRAYYTHWAKAGCCDERMVDMAKALGRKDAKEP
;
A
#
# COMPACT_ATOMS: atom_id res chain seq x y z
N PRO A 1 5.10 -7.82 -10.51
CA PRO A 1 6.47 -7.99 -11.02
C PRO A 1 7.54 -7.82 -9.93
N TRP A 2 7.21 -7.17 -8.82
CA TRP A 2 8.10 -7.02 -7.68
C TRP A 2 8.15 -8.27 -6.83
N THR A 3 9.32 -8.57 -6.30
CA THR A 3 9.55 -9.64 -5.32
C THR A 3 10.41 -9.11 -4.20
N VAL A 4 10.18 -9.61 -2.99
CA VAL A 4 10.99 -9.29 -1.81
C VAL A 4 11.57 -10.59 -1.27
N THR A 5 12.89 -10.66 -1.22
CA THR A 5 13.62 -11.85 -0.78
C THR A 5 14.46 -11.53 0.44
N THR A 6 14.41 -12.38 1.45
CA THR A 6 15.27 -12.24 2.63
C THR A 6 16.51 -13.10 2.47
N LYS A 7 17.67 -12.47 2.52
CA LYS A 7 18.97 -13.13 2.60
C LYS A 7 19.24 -13.47 4.06
N THR A 8 19.03 -14.71 4.41
CA THR A 8 19.04 -15.16 5.81
C THR A 8 20.39 -15.05 6.50
N GLU A 9 21.50 -15.10 5.72
CA GLU A 9 22.86 -15.01 6.24
C GLU A 9 23.20 -13.60 6.77
N THR A 10 22.57 -12.57 6.20
CA THR A 10 22.87 -11.16 6.52
C THR A 10 21.67 -10.40 7.08
N ASN A 11 20.50 -11.05 7.16
CA ASN A 11 19.21 -10.42 7.51
C ASN A 11 18.83 -9.24 6.58
N GLU A 12 19.30 -9.26 5.35
CA GLU A 12 18.93 -8.27 4.34
C GLU A 12 17.61 -8.66 3.71
N LYS A 13 16.65 -7.75 3.67
CA LYS A 13 15.38 -7.90 2.97
C LYS A 13 15.40 -7.01 1.73
N ILE A 14 15.54 -7.63 0.57
CA ILE A 14 15.82 -6.95 -0.70
C ILE A 14 14.62 -7.05 -1.60
N GLY A 15 14.09 -5.89 -2.02
CA GLY A 15 13.09 -5.78 -3.06
C GLY A 15 13.72 -5.69 -4.44
N GLY A 16 13.06 -6.25 -5.45
CA GLY A 16 13.51 -6.15 -6.83
C GLY A 16 12.43 -6.56 -7.82
N GLY A 17 12.53 -5.99 -9.00
CA GLY A 17 11.70 -6.32 -10.15
C GLY A 17 12.48 -6.09 -11.43
N TYR A 18 12.18 -6.90 -12.44
CA TYR A 18 12.83 -6.87 -13.74
C TYR A 18 11.76 -7.00 -14.83
N ASP A 19 12.04 -6.53 -16.04
CA ASP A 19 11.11 -6.61 -17.17
C ASP A 19 10.53 -8.02 -17.38
N LYS A 20 11.36 -9.05 -17.18
CA LYS A 20 10.96 -10.46 -17.35
C LYS A 20 10.13 -11.03 -16.19
N THR A 21 9.97 -10.31 -15.10
CA THR A 21 9.13 -10.72 -13.96
C THR A 21 7.69 -10.24 -14.09
N PHE A 22 7.38 -9.42 -15.08
CA PHE A 22 6.00 -9.05 -15.38
C PHE A 22 5.22 -10.27 -15.91
N PRO A 23 4.04 -10.56 -15.39
CA PRO A 23 3.20 -11.63 -15.89
C PRO A 23 2.68 -11.28 -17.30
N VAL A 24 2.58 -12.30 -18.15
CA VAL A 24 1.94 -12.17 -19.47
C VAL A 24 0.43 -11.91 -19.33
N LEU A 25 -0.17 -12.48 -18.30
CA LEU A 25 -1.58 -12.32 -17.94
C LEU A 25 -1.69 -12.39 -16.41
N SER A 26 -2.47 -11.49 -15.83
CA SER A 26 -2.86 -11.55 -14.42
C SER A 26 -4.37 -11.67 -14.31
N VAL A 27 -4.85 -12.65 -13.54
CA VAL A 27 -6.26 -12.81 -13.21
C VAL A 27 -6.45 -12.40 -11.76
N VAL A 28 -7.31 -11.41 -11.53
CA VAL A 28 -7.65 -10.93 -10.19
C VAL A 28 -9.10 -11.35 -9.90
N ASP A 29 -9.23 -12.44 -9.17
CA ASP A 29 -10.53 -13.02 -8.80
C ASP A 29 -10.79 -12.78 -7.31
N PRO A 30 -11.75 -11.91 -6.95
CA PRO A 30 -12.05 -11.61 -5.56
C PRO A 30 -12.64 -12.80 -4.79
N GLU A 31 -13.22 -13.81 -5.45
CA GLU A 31 -13.72 -15.01 -4.79
C GLU A 31 -12.59 -15.80 -4.10
N LEU A 32 -11.40 -15.79 -4.66
CA LEU A 32 -10.21 -16.41 -4.07
C LEU A 32 -9.76 -15.71 -2.79
N MET A 33 -10.21 -14.48 -2.56
CA MET A 33 -9.87 -13.69 -1.36
C MET A 33 -10.81 -13.96 -0.18
N LEU A 34 -11.92 -14.67 -0.38
CA LEU A 34 -12.93 -14.93 0.67
C LEU A 34 -12.37 -15.73 1.85
N THR A 35 -11.34 -16.55 1.62
CA THR A 35 -10.69 -17.37 2.65
C THR A 35 -9.55 -16.67 3.38
N VAL A 36 -9.18 -15.45 2.98
CA VAL A 36 -8.09 -14.70 3.63
C VAL A 36 -8.53 -14.28 5.04
N PRO A 37 -7.76 -14.65 6.09
CA PRO A 37 -8.09 -14.34 7.46
C PRO A 37 -8.19 -12.83 7.72
N LYS A 38 -9.06 -12.44 8.64
CA LYS A 38 -9.33 -11.05 9.02
C LYS A 38 -8.06 -10.21 9.25
N ARG A 39 -7.10 -10.75 10.00
CA ARG A 39 -5.84 -10.08 10.30
C ARG A 39 -5.02 -9.82 9.03
N LEU A 40 -4.88 -10.82 8.17
CA LEU A 40 -4.15 -10.67 6.90
C LEU A 40 -4.88 -9.75 5.93
N THR A 41 -6.22 -9.78 5.90
CA THR A 41 -7.01 -8.80 5.12
C THR A 41 -6.66 -7.37 5.52
N ALA A 42 -6.59 -7.08 6.82
CA ALA A 42 -6.20 -5.76 7.31
C ALA A 42 -4.76 -5.40 6.89
N TYR A 43 -3.80 -6.28 7.10
CA TYR A 43 -2.40 -6.01 6.80
C TYR A 43 -2.15 -5.82 5.30
N GLN A 44 -2.74 -6.65 4.45
CA GLN A 44 -2.64 -6.52 2.99
C GLN A 44 -3.33 -5.26 2.47
N GLY A 45 -4.47 -4.88 3.06
CA GLY A 45 -5.16 -3.65 2.70
C GLY A 45 -4.36 -2.40 3.09
N PHE A 46 -3.73 -2.39 4.26
CA PHE A 46 -2.84 -1.30 4.66
C PHE A 46 -1.56 -1.27 3.82
N ASP A 47 -1.02 -2.43 3.43
CA ASP A 47 0.12 -2.51 2.53
C ASP A 47 -0.19 -1.86 1.18
N ALA A 48 -1.33 -2.20 0.57
CA ALA A 48 -1.81 -1.57 -0.65
C ALA A 48 -2.03 -0.04 -0.48
N LEU A 49 -2.53 0.39 0.69
CA LEU A 49 -2.67 1.81 1.01
C LEU A 49 -1.30 2.50 0.99
N PHE A 50 -0.31 1.94 1.69
CA PHE A 50 1.01 2.57 1.82
C PHE A 50 1.80 2.55 0.51
N HIS A 51 1.73 1.51 -0.30
CA HIS A 51 2.24 1.56 -1.68
C HIS A 51 1.66 2.73 -2.47
N SER A 52 0.36 2.95 -2.34
CA SER A 52 -0.33 4.02 -3.06
C SER A 52 0.03 5.40 -2.52
N THR A 53 0.07 5.58 -1.21
CA THR A 53 0.40 6.87 -0.59
C THR A 53 1.86 7.24 -0.77
N GLU A 54 2.79 6.30 -0.62
CA GLU A 54 4.20 6.54 -0.89
C GLU A 54 4.45 6.86 -2.36
N GLY A 55 3.88 6.07 -3.28
CA GLY A 55 4.03 6.32 -4.71
C GLY A 55 3.40 7.64 -5.15
N TYR A 56 2.31 8.07 -4.49
CA TYR A 56 1.72 9.39 -4.72
C TYR A 56 2.61 10.52 -4.21
N LEU A 57 3.29 10.35 -3.07
CA LEU A 57 4.23 11.34 -2.51
C LEU A 57 5.61 11.32 -3.16
N ASN A 58 5.92 10.31 -3.98
CA ASN A 58 7.24 10.15 -4.59
C ASN A 58 7.51 11.26 -5.62
N CYS A 59 8.74 11.74 -5.67
CA CYS A 59 9.18 12.74 -6.66
C CYS A 59 9.16 12.25 -8.11
N THR A 60 9.08 10.93 -8.33
CA THR A 60 8.92 10.30 -9.64
C THR A 60 7.44 10.14 -10.07
N ALA A 61 6.49 10.53 -9.21
CA ALA A 61 5.07 10.45 -9.50
C ALA A 61 4.69 11.32 -10.72
N TYR A 62 3.75 10.83 -11.50
CA TYR A 62 3.24 11.50 -12.69
C TYR A 62 1.74 11.16 -12.88
N VAL A 63 1.11 11.79 -13.86
CA VAL A 63 -0.35 11.76 -14.03
C VAL A 63 -0.96 10.34 -13.94
N LEU A 64 -0.36 9.33 -14.59
CA LEU A 64 -0.94 7.99 -14.57
C LEU A 64 -0.73 7.31 -13.21
N SER A 65 0.45 7.43 -12.60
CA SER A 65 0.66 6.88 -11.25
C SER A 65 -0.23 7.57 -10.22
N ASP A 66 -0.47 8.86 -10.35
CA ASP A 66 -1.37 9.63 -9.49
C ASP A 66 -2.82 9.13 -9.58
N LEU A 67 -3.30 8.87 -10.80
CA LEU A 67 -4.64 8.31 -11.02
C LEU A 67 -4.81 6.94 -10.36
N TYR A 68 -3.83 6.06 -10.51
CA TYR A 68 -3.85 4.74 -9.87
C TYR A 68 -3.79 4.86 -8.35
N ALA A 69 -2.90 5.69 -7.82
CA ALA A 69 -2.71 5.88 -6.40
C ALA A 69 -3.97 6.42 -5.71
N LEU A 70 -4.53 7.53 -6.20
CA LEU A 70 -5.72 8.11 -5.61
C LEU A 70 -6.93 7.18 -5.70
N LYS A 71 -7.07 6.41 -6.80
CA LYS A 71 -8.14 5.43 -6.91
C LYS A 71 -7.97 4.25 -5.95
N ALA A 72 -6.76 3.77 -5.75
CA ALA A 72 -6.47 2.72 -4.77
C ALA A 72 -6.77 3.21 -3.34
N ILE A 73 -6.32 4.42 -2.99
CA ILE A 73 -6.59 5.04 -1.67
C ILE A 73 -8.10 5.17 -1.43
N GLU A 74 -8.86 5.62 -2.42
CA GLU A 74 -10.32 5.74 -2.34
C GLU A 74 -10.99 4.39 -2.06
N LEU A 75 -10.62 3.34 -2.82
CA LEU A 75 -11.18 2.00 -2.67
C LEU A 75 -10.85 1.40 -1.30
N ILE A 76 -9.64 1.58 -0.81
CA ILE A 76 -9.24 1.13 0.53
C ILE A 76 -10.03 1.88 1.61
N GLY A 77 -10.12 3.20 1.50
CA GLY A 77 -10.90 4.02 2.43
C GLY A 77 -12.38 3.63 2.48
N LYS A 78 -12.95 3.28 1.31
CA LYS A 78 -14.35 2.83 1.19
C LYS A 78 -14.59 1.44 1.77
N SER A 79 -13.72 0.47 1.46
CA SER A 79 -14.11 -0.94 1.53
C SER A 79 -13.26 -1.79 2.47
N LEU A 80 -12.05 -1.37 2.89
CA LEU A 80 -11.19 -2.20 3.73
C LEU A 80 -11.83 -2.55 5.06
N ALA A 81 -12.45 -1.60 5.73
CA ALA A 81 -13.10 -1.85 7.02
C ALA A 81 -14.23 -2.89 6.91
N ALA A 82 -15.02 -2.84 5.83
CA ALA A 82 -16.07 -3.82 5.56
C ALA A 82 -15.49 -5.21 5.25
N ALA A 83 -14.45 -5.31 4.41
CA ALA A 83 -13.78 -6.57 4.10
C ALA A 83 -13.12 -7.22 5.34
N VAL A 84 -12.62 -6.40 6.27
CA VAL A 84 -12.05 -6.85 7.55
C VAL A 84 -13.16 -7.29 8.53
N ALA A 85 -14.29 -6.60 8.56
CA ALA A 85 -15.41 -6.94 9.44
C ALA A 85 -16.09 -8.23 8.99
N ASP A 86 -16.35 -8.36 7.70
CA ASP A 86 -16.97 -9.52 7.05
C ASP A 86 -16.12 -9.98 5.85
N GLY A 87 -15.35 -11.05 6.05
CA GLY A 87 -14.53 -11.65 5.01
C GLY A 87 -15.32 -12.27 3.84
N GLY A 88 -16.63 -12.53 4.04
CA GLY A 88 -17.54 -13.03 3.02
C GLY A 88 -18.15 -11.93 2.12
N ASN A 89 -17.92 -10.67 2.43
CA ASN A 89 -18.42 -9.53 1.64
C ASN A 89 -17.65 -9.42 0.31
N LEU A 90 -18.18 -10.05 -0.74
CA LEU A 90 -17.54 -10.14 -2.05
C LEU A 90 -17.33 -8.76 -2.71
N GLU A 91 -18.26 -7.81 -2.53
CA GLU A 91 -18.10 -6.46 -3.07
C GLU A 91 -16.90 -5.75 -2.43
N ALA A 92 -16.79 -5.80 -1.10
CA ALA A 92 -15.67 -5.21 -0.40
C ALA A 92 -14.33 -5.92 -0.75
N ARG A 93 -14.35 -7.25 -0.94
CA ARG A 93 -13.18 -8.01 -1.42
C ARG A 93 -12.76 -7.59 -2.82
N ALA A 94 -13.72 -7.36 -3.74
CA ALA A 94 -13.45 -6.91 -5.08
C ALA A 94 -12.80 -5.52 -5.10
N ASP A 95 -13.31 -4.59 -4.30
CA ASP A 95 -12.73 -3.24 -4.16
C ASP A 95 -11.28 -3.32 -3.62
N VAL A 96 -11.04 -4.12 -2.59
CA VAL A 96 -9.69 -4.29 -2.01
C VAL A 96 -8.74 -4.99 -2.98
N ALA A 97 -9.20 -6.00 -3.72
CA ALA A 97 -8.40 -6.68 -4.74
C ALA A 97 -8.02 -5.74 -5.89
N LEU A 98 -8.97 -4.90 -6.35
CA LEU A 98 -8.69 -3.87 -7.35
C LEU A 98 -7.71 -2.83 -6.82
N ALA A 99 -7.90 -2.36 -5.59
CA ALA A 99 -7.00 -1.40 -4.96
C ALA A 99 -5.57 -1.95 -4.85
N ASN A 100 -5.42 -3.21 -4.45
CA ASN A 100 -4.11 -3.88 -4.40
C ASN A 100 -3.45 -3.99 -5.79
N THR A 101 -4.24 -4.26 -6.82
CA THR A 101 -3.74 -4.30 -8.20
C THR A 101 -3.24 -2.93 -8.65
N LEU A 102 -4.01 -1.87 -8.38
CA LEU A 102 -3.62 -0.49 -8.68
C LEU A 102 -2.37 -0.07 -7.88
N ALA A 103 -2.29 -0.45 -6.61
CA ALA A 103 -1.11 -0.23 -5.77
C ALA A 103 0.16 -0.88 -6.36
N GLY A 104 0.04 -2.10 -6.90
CA GLY A 104 1.13 -2.76 -7.64
C GLY A 104 1.54 -2.03 -8.92
N MET A 105 0.58 -1.39 -9.60
CA MET A 105 0.88 -0.51 -10.75
C MET A 105 1.60 0.76 -10.31
N VAL A 106 1.21 1.36 -9.17
CA VAL A 106 1.90 2.50 -8.56
C VAL A 106 3.34 2.14 -8.22
N GLU A 107 3.55 1.02 -7.52
CA GLU A 107 4.89 0.52 -7.19
C GLU A 107 5.77 0.33 -8.43
N SER A 108 5.18 -0.17 -9.52
CA SER A 108 5.91 -0.43 -10.77
C SER A 108 6.22 0.83 -11.59
N THR A 109 5.58 1.95 -11.30
CA THR A 109 5.68 3.20 -12.10
C THR A 109 6.33 4.34 -11.35
N SER A 110 5.95 4.60 -10.10
CA SER A 110 6.54 5.66 -9.27
C SER A 110 7.33 5.12 -8.06
N GLY A 111 7.14 3.84 -7.71
CA GLY A 111 7.85 3.21 -6.60
C GLY A 111 7.42 3.70 -5.22
N CYS A 112 8.00 3.09 -4.19
CA CYS A 112 7.84 3.53 -2.80
C CYS A 112 8.91 4.55 -2.41
N THR A 113 8.73 5.14 -1.25
CA THR A 113 9.70 6.00 -0.58
C THR A 113 10.30 5.27 0.64
N SER A 114 10.42 5.90 1.79
CA SER A 114 11.15 5.32 2.92
C SER A 114 10.30 4.52 3.92
N GLU A 115 8.98 4.57 3.87
CA GLU A 115 8.13 3.80 4.81
C GLU A 115 8.32 2.30 4.61
N HIS A 116 8.27 1.82 3.35
CA HIS A 116 8.54 0.42 3.02
C HIS A 116 9.97 0.00 3.39
N SER A 117 10.97 0.87 3.19
CA SER A 117 12.34 0.58 3.58
C SER A 117 12.49 0.41 5.10
N LEU A 118 11.80 1.23 5.90
CA LEU A 118 11.75 1.09 7.35
C LEU A 118 11.07 -0.22 7.78
N ALA A 119 9.94 -0.55 7.15
CA ALA A 119 9.22 -1.80 7.42
C ALA A 119 10.04 -3.04 7.04
N HIS A 120 10.80 -2.99 5.94
CA HIS A 120 11.72 -4.06 5.56
C HIS A 120 12.81 -4.27 6.61
N ALA A 121 13.42 -3.19 7.11
CA ALA A 121 14.42 -3.29 8.17
C ALA A 121 13.83 -3.91 9.44
N ILE A 122 12.64 -3.49 9.87
CA ILE A 122 11.96 -4.08 11.02
C ILE A 122 11.73 -5.58 10.80
N SER A 123 11.17 -5.97 9.66
CA SER A 123 10.85 -7.38 9.37
C SER A 123 12.11 -8.24 9.19
N ALA A 124 13.23 -7.67 8.74
CA ALA A 124 14.50 -8.39 8.58
C ALA A 124 15.09 -8.82 9.93
N TYR A 125 15.04 -7.93 10.93
CA TYR A 125 15.54 -8.21 12.29
C TYR A 125 14.50 -8.84 13.22
N HIS A 126 13.20 -8.71 12.86
CA HIS A 126 12.08 -9.24 13.61
C HIS A 126 11.16 -10.05 12.70
N PRO A 127 11.57 -11.27 12.26
CA PRO A 127 10.83 -12.05 11.27
C PRO A 127 9.44 -12.49 11.72
N GLN A 128 9.15 -12.46 13.02
CA GLN A 128 7.82 -12.67 13.58
C GLN A 128 6.88 -11.48 13.37
N PHE A 129 7.40 -10.31 12.96
CA PHE A 129 6.63 -9.10 12.72
C PHE A 129 6.21 -9.05 11.26
N GLU A 130 4.93 -9.26 11.01
CA GLU A 130 4.40 -9.29 9.65
C GLU A 130 4.56 -7.94 8.96
N HIS A 131 4.81 -7.96 7.65
CA HIS A 131 5.15 -6.76 6.86
C HIS A 131 4.12 -5.63 7.02
N GLY A 132 2.82 -5.92 6.84
CA GLY A 132 1.77 -4.91 7.02
C GLY A 132 1.68 -4.36 8.45
N ALA A 133 2.00 -5.18 9.48
CA ALA A 133 2.08 -4.70 10.85
C ALA A 133 3.28 -3.75 11.05
N ALA A 134 4.41 -4.05 10.40
CA ALA A 134 5.59 -3.18 10.43
C ALA A 134 5.28 -1.80 9.80
N LEU A 135 4.64 -1.78 8.64
CA LEU A 135 4.18 -0.54 7.99
C LEU A 135 3.25 0.27 8.90
N ILE A 136 2.20 -0.35 9.44
CA ILE A 136 1.27 0.31 10.36
C ILE A 136 1.99 0.91 11.57
N SER A 137 3.01 0.22 12.11
CA SER A 137 3.73 0.68 13.30
C SER A 137 4.52 1.97 13.08
N VAL A 138 5.02 2.20 11.87
CA VAL A 138 5.82 3.39 11.53
C VAL A 138 5.00 4.50 10.89
N SER A 139 3.84 4.18 10.30
CA SER A 139 3.05 5.10 9.47
C SER A 139 2.71 6.42 10.16
N ARG A 140 2.26 6.39 11.42
CA ARG A 140 1.91 7.61 12.14
C ARG A 140 3.09 8.59 12.26
N ALA A 141 4.26 8.07 12.60
CA ALA A 141 5.47 8.90 12.73
C ALA A 141 5.92 9.41 11.35
N TYR A 142 5.84 8.54 10.34
CA TYR A 142 6.21 8.83 8.97
C TYR A 142 5.38 9.98 8.37
N TYR A 143 4.05 9.85 8.35
CA TYR A 143 3.19 10.91 7.78
C TYR A 143 3.17 12.17 8.64
N THR A 144 3.32 12.06 9.97
CA THR A 144 3.51 13.25 10.83
C THR A 144 4.79 14.01 10.48
N HIS A 145 5.86 13.30 10.11
CA HIS A 145 7.10 13.95 9.66
C HIS A 145 6.87 14.75 8.38
N TRP A 146 6.24 14.17 7.38
CA TRP A 146 5.96 14.85 6.12
C TRP A 146 5.00 16.03 6.26
N ALA A 147 3.95 15.90 7.07
CA ALA A 147 3.03 17.00 7.37
C ALA A 147 3.76 18.18 8.04
N LYS A 148 4.68 17.90 8.98
CA LYS A 148 5.49 18.97 9.62
C LYS A 148 6.54 19.57 8.68
N ALA A 149 7.00 18.83 7.69
CA ALA A 149 7.96 19.31 6.71
C ALA A 149 7.33 20.30 5.70
N GLY A 150 6.01 20.24 5.49
CA GLY A 150 5.26 21.15 4.61
C GLY A 150 5.64 21.08 3.14
N CYS A 151 6.28 19.99 2.70
CA CYS A 151 6.77 19.87 1.33
C CYS A 151 5.80 19.13 0.38
N CYS A 152 4.72 18.57 0.89
CA CYS A 152 3.74 17.77 0.13
C CYS A 152 2.30 17.99 0.60
N ASP A 153 1.98 19.13 1.18
CA ASP A 153 0.68 19.43 1.81
C ASP A 153 -0.50 19.22 0.88
N GLU A 154 -0.44 19.73 -0.34
CA GLU A 154 -1.51 19.56 -1.33
C GLU A 154 -1.78 18.07 -1.61
N ARG A 155 -0.73 17.27 -1.80
CA ARG A 155 -0.84 15.83 -2.02
C ARG A 155 -1.41 15.10 -0.80
N MET A 156 -1.01 15.51 0.40
CA MET A 156 -1.56 14.93 1.64
C MET A 156 -3.05 15.26 1.83
N VAL A 157 -3.46 16.47 1.47
CA VAL A 157 -4.88 16.86 1.44
C VAL A 157 -5.66 16.03 0.42
N ASP A 158 -5.11 15.79 -0.76
CA ASP A 158 -5.76 14.96 -1.78
C ASP A 158 -5.92 13.50 -1.31
N MET A 159 -4.89 12.94 -0.68
CA MET A 159 -4.99 11.60 -0.05
C MET A 159 -6.08 11.55 1.05
N ALA A 160 -6.17 12.59 1.89
CA ALA A 160 -7.19 12.67 2.92
C ALA A 160 -8.60 12.73 2.32
N LYS A 161 -8.79 13.46 1.22
CA LYS A 161 -10.05 13.50 0.47
C LYS A 161 -10.39 12.15 -0.15
N ALA A 162 -9.42 11.48 -0.74
CA ALA A 162 -9.58 10.14 -1.29
C ALA A 162 -9.98 9.12 -0.21
N LEU A 163 -9.43 9.24 1.01
CA LEU A 163 -9.84 8.44 2.18
C LEU A 163 -11.23 8.81 2.75
N GLY A 164 -11.93 9.77 2.14
CA GLY A 164 -13.28 10.17 2.52
C GLY A 164 -13.38 11.46 3.36
N ARG A 165 -12.28 12.11 3.71
CA ARG A 165 -12.25 13.41 4.42
C ARG A 165 -12.44 14.56 3.43
N LYS A 166 -13.64 14.65 2.82
CA LYS A 166 -13.96 15.62 1.75
C LYS A 166 -13.76 17.09 2.16
N ASP A 167 -13.77 17.37 3.44
CA ASP A 167 -13.58 18.68 4.06
C ASP A 167 -12.10 18.98 4.38
N ALA A 168 -11.16 18.08 4.10
CA ALA A 168 -9.76 18.28 4.38
C ALA A 168 -9.21 19.52 3.64
N LYS A 169 -8.51 20.39 4.40
CA LYS A 169 -7.88 21.62 3.91
C LYS A 169 -6.39 21.71 4.32
N GLU A 170 -6.00 20.91 5.30
CA GLU A 170 -4.66 20.85 5.87
C GLU A 170 -4.26 19.38 6.02
N PRO A 171 -2.96 19.04 5.92
CA PRO A 171 -2.44 17.69 6.03
C PRO A 171 -2.54 17.09 7.44
#